data_78eb48577462db73e1f2b2e1733daf29
#
_entry.id   78eb48577462db73e1f2b2e1733daf29
#
_cell.length_a   1.000
_cell.length_b   1.000
_cell.length_c   1.000
_cell.angle_alpha   90.00
_cell.angle_beta   90.00
_cell.angle_gamma   90.00
#
_symmetry.space_group_name_H-M   'P 1'
#
loop_
_entity.id
_entity.type
_entity.pdbx_description
1 polymer ?
#
loop_
_entity_poly.entity_id
_entity_poly.type
_entity_poly.pdbx_seq_one_letter_code
_entity_poly.pdbx_strand_id
1 'polypeptide(L)'
;MKNAKNILWALPLFSVLLFTSCEKDDPDIPNEEELITTLIYTLTPEGGGTAIEFRFTDLDGDGGDAPVIVNGTLAANTTYNGVVTLLNEAESPVEDITEEVEEEDEEHQLFFTVTDANATVAYADADADGNPVGLATTLTTTGASTGTLVVTLRHEPNKGAAGVSSGDITNAGGETDIEVTFSVVIQ
;
A
#
# COMPACT_ATOMS: atom_id res chain seq x y z
N MET A 1 28.96 88.84 -23.45
CA MET A 1 28.24 88.16 -24.54
C MET A 1 28.81 86.78 -24.73
N LYS A 2 28.21 85.77 -24.21
CA LYS A 2 28.32 84.33 -24.63
C LYS A 2 27.52 83.47 -23.69
N ASN A 3 26.38 83.00 -24.19
CA ASN A 3 25.42 82.18 -23.47
C ASN A 3 26.03 80.78 -23.30
N ALA A 4 26.09 80.29 -22.06
CA ALA A 4 26.31 78.89 -21.73
C ALA A 4 24.95 78.15 -21.57
N LYS A 5 24.68 77.22 -22.47
CA LYS A 5 23.49 76.34 -22.41
C LYS A 5 23.82 75.22 -21.45
N ASN A 6 23.04 75.13 -20.34
CA ASN A 6 23.05 74.00 -19.44
C ASN A 6 22.27 72.87 -20.08
N ILE A 7 22.96 71.77 -20.40
CA ILE A 7 22.33 70.53 -20.81
C ILE A 7 22.13 69.65 -19.53
N LEU A 8 20.86 69.57 -19.10
CA LEU A 8 20.48 68.58 -18.07
C LEU A 8 20.46 67.21 -18.68
N TRP A 9 21.35 66.34 -18.20
CA TRP A 9 21.30 64.91 -18.49
C TRP A 9 20.38 64.25 -17.52
N ALA A 10 19.21 63.80 -18.01
CA ALA A 10 18.28 62.97 -17.25
C ALA A 10 18.78 61.52 -17.30
N LEU A 11 19.19 60.95 -16.16
CA LEU A 11 19.41 59.51 -15.98
C LEU A 11 18.07 58.82 -15.88
N PRO A 12 17.79 57.77 -16.66
CA PRO A 12 16.63 56.94 -16.39
C PRO A 12 16.94 56.01 -15.20
N LEU A 13 16.15 56.14 -14.15
CA LEU A 13 16.13 55.25 -12.99
C LEU A 13 15.54 53.90 -13.43
N PHE A 14 16.40 52.91 -13.67
CA PHE A 14 15.99 51.54 -13.99
C PHE A 14 15.57 50.86 -12.70
N SER A 15 14.25 50.85 -12.46
CA SER A 15 13.64 50.12 -11.32
C SER A 15 13.70 48.63 -11.58
N VAL A 16 14.62 47.93 -10.93
CA VAL A 16 14.67 46.47 -10.91
C VAL A 16 13.59 45.98 -9.96
N LEU A 17 12.45 45.50 -10.51
CA LEU A 17 11.44 44.74 -9.80
C LEU A 17 12.03 43.35 -9.47
N LEU A 18 12.48 43.18 -8.25
CA LEU A 18 12.78 41.87 -7.67
C LEU A 18 11.42 41.17 -7.42
N PHE A 19 11.05 40.25 -8.31
CA PHE A 19 10.01 39.27 -8.00
C PHE A 19 10.59 38.29 -6.98
N THR A 20 10.28 38.49 -5.70
CA THR A 20 10.41 37.44 -4.71
C THR A 20 9.30 36.43 -5.01
N SER A 21 9.66 35.33 -5.67
CA SER A 21 8.86 34.12 -5.68
C SER A 21 8.76 33.66 -4.23
N CYS A 22 7.61 33.84 -3.59
CA CYS A 22 7.26 33.01 -2.45
C CYS A 22 7.00 31.61 -3.01
N GLU A 23 7.95 30.71 -2.86
CA GLU A 23 7.62 29.31 -2.77
C GLU A 23 6.71 29.20 -1.54
N LYS A 24 5.43 28.87 -1.77
CA LYS A 24 4.59 28.34 -0.73
C LYS A 24 5.20 26.98 -0.41
N ASP A 25 5.83 26.88 0.75
CA ASP A 25 5.92 25.59 1.40
C ASP A 25 4.47 25.18 1.63
N ASP A 26 3.96 24.24 0.83
CA ASP A 26 2.74 23.55 1.18
C ASP A 26 3.00 22.94 2.58
N PRO A 27 2.08 23.11 3.54
CA PRO A 27 2.24 22.45 4.82
C PRO A 27 2.38 20.95 4.54
N ASP A 28 3.43 20.34 5.09
CA ASP A 28 3.50 18.89 5.17
C ASP A 28 2.17 18.44 5.79
N ILE A 29 1.32 17.82 4.99
CA ILE A 29 0.13 17.13 5.48
C ILE A 29 0.73 15.96 6.24
N PRO A 30 0.52 15.84 7.58
CA PRO A 30 0.94 14.63 8.27
C PRO A 30 0.32 13.46 7.52
N ASN A 31 1.14 12.53 7.07
CA ASN A 31 0.66 11.28 6.54
C ASN A 31 -0.08 10.60 7.69
N GLU A 32 -1.41 10.60 7.63
CA GLU A 32 -2.23 9.95 8.65
C GLU A 32 -2.24 8.47 8.28
N GLU A 33 -1.76 7.61 9.20
CA GLU A 33 -1.84 6.16 9.05
C GLU A 33 -3.32 5.78 8.83
N GLU A 34 -3.60 5.01 7.79
CA GLU A 34 -4.96 4.59 7.47
C GLU A 34 -5.47 3.61 8.52
N LEU A 35 -6.65 3.92 9.07
CA LEU A 35 -7.29 3.02 10.04
C LEU A 35 -7.91 1.82 9.33
N ILE A 36 -7.18 0.72 9.24
CA ILE A 36 -7.66 -0.52 8.64
C ILE A 36 -8.24 -1.42 9.73
N THR A 37 -9.56 -1.53 9.77
CA THR A 37 -10.28 -2.40 10.71
C THR A 37 -10.60 -3.77 10.14
N THR A 38 -10.54 -3.94 8.82
CA THR A 38 -10.87 -5.19 8.15
C THR A 38 -9.93 -5.44 6.98
N LEU A 39 -9.34 -6.65 6.97
CA LEU A 39 -8.58 -7.18 5.84
C LEU A 39 -9.25 -8.45 5.34
N ILE A 40 -9.57 -8.51 4.04
CA ILE A 40 -10.14 -9.68 3.38
C ILE A 40 -9.21 -10.12 2.27
N TYR A 41 -8.72 -11.36 2.31
CA TYR A 41 -7.99 -11.96 1.21
C TYR A 41 -8.86 -13.02 0.55
N THR A 42 -9.39 -12.70 -0.62
CA THR A 42 -10.29 -13.54 -1.41
C THR A 42 -9.50 -14.32 -2.44
N LEU A 43 -9.60 -15.65 -2.39
CA LEU A 43 -8.91 -16.59 -3.27
C LEU A 43 -9.92 -17.34 -4.16
N THR A 44 -9.93 -17.03 -5.45
CA THR A 44 -10.81 -17.67 -6.45
C THR A 44 -10.04 -18.69 -7.27
N PRO A 45 -10.40 -19.98 -7.28
CA PRO A 45 -9.69 -20.99 -8.07
C PRO A 45 -9.75 -20.66 -9.57
N GLU A 46 -8.62 -20.70 -10.29
CA GLU A 46 -8.57 -20.45 -11.75
C GLU A 46 -9.43 -21.42 -12.54
N GLY A 47 -9.55 -22.67 -12.08
CA GLY A 47 -10.41 -23.69 -12.69
C GLY A 47 -11.91 -23.46 -12.48
N GLY A 48 -12.31 -22.38 -11.81
CA GLY A 48 -13.67 -22.12 -11.36
C GLY A 48 -14.00 -22.84 -10.04
N GLY A 49 -15.00 -22.34 -9.33
CA GLY A 49 -15.41 -22.85 -8.02
C GLY A 49 -15.81 -21.70 -7.09
N THR A 50 -16.05 -22.07 -5.84
CA THR A 50 -16.40 -21.08 -4.81
C THR A 50 -15.11 -20.40 -4.33
N ALA A 51 -15.13 -19.07 -4.23
CA ALA A 51 -14.06 -18.30 -3.62
C ALA A 51 -13.91 -18.65 -2.13
N ILE A 52 -12.70 -18.59 -1.64
CA ILE A 52 -12.33 -18.84 -0.27
C ILE A 52 -11.85 -17.51 0.31
N GLU A 53 -12.37 -17.14 1.47
CA GLU A 53 -11.97 -15.91 2.14
C GLU A 53 -11.17 -16.21 3.40
N PHE A 54 -10.08 -15.48 3.56
CA PHE A 54 -9.38 -15.24 4.81
C PHE A 54 -9.77 -13.83 5.25
N ARG A 55 -10.36 -13.68 6.43
CA ARG A 55 -10.85 -12.39 6.90
C ARG A 55 -10.35 -12.11 8.31
N PHE A 56 -9.87 -10.91 8.52
CA PHE A 56 -9.59 -10.29 9.80
C PHE A 56 -10.57 -9.14 10.00
N THR A 57 -11.10 -8.97 11.20
CA THR A 57 -11.92 -7.81 11.58
C THR A 57 -11.62 -7.43 13.02
N ASP A 58 -11.26 -6.18 13.23
CA ASP A 58 -11.04 -5.54 14.53
C ASP A 58 -11.60 -4.10 14.45
N LEU A 59 -12.79 -3.90 14.99
CA LEU A 59 -13.51 -2.62 14.86
C LEU A 59 -13.13 -1.58 15.92
N ASP A 60 -12.50 -2.01 17.00
CA ASP A 60 -12.15 -1.15 18.13
C ASP A 60 -10.64 -1.04 18.38
N GLY A 61 -9.83 -1.68 17.52
CA GLY A 61 -8.38 -1.58 17.52
C GLY A 61 -7.69 -2.15 18.74
N ASP A 62 -6.44 -1.79 18.91
CA ASP A 62 -5.60 -2.28 19.99
C ASP A 62 -6.19 -2.02 21.39
N GLY A 63 -6.44 -3.08 22.15
CA GLY A 63 -6.86 -3.01 23.53
C GLY A 63 -8.37 -3.07 23.79
N GLY A 64 -9.16 -3.26 22.74
CA GLY A 64 -10.59 -3.53 22.80
C GLY A 64 -10.93 -5.02 22.95
N ASP A 65 -11.96 -5.46 22.23
CA ASP A 65 -12.30 -6.89 22.07
C ASP A 65 -11.26 -7.56 21.16
N ALA A 66 -11.04 -8.86 21.31
CA ALA A 66 -10.09 -9.56 20.46
C ALA A 66 -10.57 -9.60 18.99
N PRO A 67 -9.67 -9.44 18.00
CA PRO A 67 -10.05 -9.50 16.59
C PRO A 67 -10.71 -10.81 16.21
N VAL A 68 -11.64 -10.74 15.26
CA VAL A 68 -12.28 -11.91 14.66
C VAL A 68 -11.49 -12.34 13.42
N ILE A 69 -10.96 -13.57 13.45
CA ILE A 69 -10.19 -14.12 12.33
C ILE A 69 -10.95 -15.32 11.74
N VAL A 70 -11.24 -15.24 10.43
CA VAL A 70 -11.79 -16.34 9.64
C VAL A 70 -10.67 -16.90 8.77
N ASN A 71 -10.41 -18.20 8.92
CA ASN A 71 -9.38 -18.90 8.16
C ASN A 71 -10.01 -19.76 7.06
N GLY A 72 -9.40 -19.78 5.90
CA GLY A 72 -9.82 -20.58 4.76
C GLY A 72 -9.17 -21.97 4.72
N THR A 73 -9.79 -22.89 3.99
CA THR A 73 -9.21 -24.18 3.62
C THR A 73 -9.03 -24.25 2.12
N LEU A 74 -7.80 -24.49 1.67
CA LEU A 74 -7.41 -24.49 0.26
C LEU A 74 -7.36 -25.94 -0.27
N ALA A 75 -7.70 -26.12 -1.55
CA ALA A 75 -7.47 -27.38 -2.24
C ALA A 75 -5.99 -27.55 -2.59
N ALA A 76 -5.46 -28.77 -2.50
CA ALA A 76 -4.12 -29.08 -2.94
C ALA A 76 -4.00 -29.01 -4.47
N ASN A 77 -2.79 -28.72 -4.99
CA ASN A 77 -2.45 -28.65 -6.42
C ASN A 77 -3.37 -27.69 -7.20
N THR A 78 -3.67 -26.55 -6.62
CA THR A 78 -4.63 -25.58 -7.17
C THR A 78 -3.97 -24.19 -7.25
N THR A 79 -4.25 -23.48 -8.34
CA THR A 79 -3.90 -22.07 -8.50
C THR A 79 -5.13 -21.20 -8.27
N TYR A 80 -4.95 -20.11 -7.53
CA TYR A 80 -5.98 -19.15 -7.17
C TYR A 80 -5.60 -17.75 -7.65
N ASN A 81 -6.57 -17.01 -8.17
CA ASN A 81 -6.48 -15.56 -8.27
C ASN A 81 -6.86 -14.97 -6.90
N GLY A 82 -5.94 -14.23 -6.32
CA GLY A 82 -6.10 -13.59 -5.02
C GLY A 82 -6.35 -12.09 -5.15
N VAL A 83 -7.28 -11.58 -4.36
CA VAL A 83 -7.58 -10.15 -4.25
C VAL A 83 -7.63 -9.78 -2.78
N VAL A 84 -6.92 -8.72 -2.40
CA VAL A 84 -7.00 -8.14 -1.05
C VAL A 84 -7.97 -6.96 -1.08
N THR A 85 -8.82 -6.89 -0.06
CA THR A 85 -9.70 -5.74 0.22
C THR A 85 -9.41 -5.25 1.63
N LEU A 86 -9.26 -3.94 1.77
CA LEU A 86 -8.96 -3.25 3.02
C LEU A 86 -10.09 -2.26 3.30
N LEU A 87 -10.66 -2.31 4.51
CA LEU A 87 -11.80 -1.48 4.87
C LEU A 87 -11.62 -0.86 6.26
N ASN A 88 -12.17 0.35 6.42
CA ASN A 88 -12.47 0.92 7.72
C ASN A 88 -13.99 0.77 7.99
N GLU A 89 -14.38 -0.33 8.63
CA GLU A 89 -15.78 -0.62 8.99
C GLU A 89 -16.22 0.09 10.30
N ALA A 90 -15.32 0.84 10.97
CA ALA A 90 -15.67 1.68 12.11
C ALA A 90 -16.37 2.98 11.67
N GLU A 91 -16.20 3.38 10.42
CA GLU A 91 -16.81 4.56 9.82
C GLU A 91 -18.20 4.27 9.20
N SER A 92 -18.99 5.33 9.02
CA SER A 92 -20.32 5.24 8.37
C SER A 92 -20.55 6.41 7.41
N PRO A 93 -20.57 6.19 6.07
CA PRO A 93 -20.47 4.87 5.41
C PRO A 93 -19.12 4.19 5.64
N VAL A 94 -19.06 2.87 5.43
CA VAL A 94 -17.79 2.12 5.43
C VAL A 94 -16.85 2.75 4.41
N GLU A 95 -15.62 2.98 4.81
CA GLU A 95 -14.56 3.52 3.97
C GLU A 95 -13.80 2.38 3.28
N ASP A 96 -13.53 2.53 2.00
CA ASP A 96 -12.78 1.56 1.21
C ASP A 96 -11.31 2.00 1.11
N ILE A 97 -10.50 1.54 2.05
CA ILE A 97 -9.07 1.83 2.10
C ILE A 97 -8.32 1.18 0.91
N THR A 98 -8.95 0.20 0.24
CA THR A 98 -8.35 -0.39 -0.97
C THR A 98 -8.17 0.65 -2.07
N GLU A 99 -9.15 1.57 -2.22
CA GLU A 99 -9.10 2.65 -3.22
C GLU A 99 -7.94 3.62 -2.92
N GLU A 100 -7.66 3.92 -1.65
CA GLU A 100 -6.55 4.78 -1.23
C GLU A 100 -5.20 4.12 -1.54
N VAL A 101 -5.04 2.84 -1.17
CA VAL A 101 -3.83 2.06 -1.49
C VAL A 101 -3.61 1.92 -3.01
N GLU A 102 -4.70 1.90 -3.83
CA GLU A 102 -4.60 1.91 -5.29
C GLU A 102 -4.20 3.29 -5.84
N GLU A 103 -4.69 4.39 -5.25
CA GLU A 103 -4.34 5.75 -5.65
C GLU A 103 -2.89 6.12 -5.27
N GLU A 104 -2.40 5.55 -4.16
CA GLU A 104 -1.06 5.74 -3.61
C GLU A 104 -0.18 4.49 -3.80
N ASP A 105 -0.33 3.83 -4.94
CA ASP A 105 0.29 2.53 -5.23
C ASP A 105 1.83 2.54 -5.18
N GLU A 106 2.48 3.67 -5.42
CA GLU A 106 3.93 3.84 -5.28
C GLU A 106 4.39 3.86 -3.80
N GLU A 107 3.48 4.23 -2.89
CA GLU A 107 3.74 4.39 -1.45
C GLU A 107 3.33 3.17 -0.63
N HIS A 108 2.63 2.18 -1.23
CA HIS A 108 2.15 0.99 -0.54
C HIS A 108 2.65 -0.32 -1.16
N GLN A 109 2.89 -1.32 -0.32
CA GLN A 109 3.12 -2.71 -0.76
C GLN A 109 2.64 -3.71 0.28
N LEU A 110 1.83 -4.67 -0.18
CA LEU A 110 1.45 -5.85 0.60
C LEU A 110 2.52 -6.94 0.47
N PHE A 111 2.87 -7.54 1.60
CA PHE A 111 3.81 -8.68 1.69
C PHE A 111 3.07 -9.92 2.17
N PHE A 112 3.44 -11.08 1.62
CA PHE A 112 2.82 -12.37 1.92
C PHE A 112 3.89 -13.34 2.36
N THR A 113 3.93 -13.68 3.66
CA THR A 113 4.89 -14.66 4.19
C THR A 113 4.18 -15.97 4.51
N VAL A 114 4.48 -17.01 3.76
CA VAL A 114 3.96 -18.37 3.99
C VAL A 114 4.99 -19.17 4.79
N THR A 115 4.54 -19.81 5.90
CA THR A 115 5.38 -20.65 6.74
C THR A 115 4.70 -22.02 6.96
N ASP A 116 5.43 -23.10 6.78
CA ASP A 116 5.01 -24.52 6.95
C ASP A 116 3.86 -24.98 6.03
N ALA A 117 3.19 -24.09 5.29
CA ALA A 117 2.21 -24.45 4.29
C ALA A 117 2.85 -24.64 2.91
N ASN A 118 2.36 -25.63 2.16
CA ASN A 118 2.79 -25.93 0.79
C ASN A 118 2.13 -24.98 -0.21
N ALA A 119 2.36 -23.69 -0.05
CA ALA A 119 1.83 -22.63 -0.92
C ALA A 119 2.89 -21.59 -1.25
N THR A 120 2.72 -20.92 -2.38
CA THR A 120 3.52 -19.77 -2.79
C THR A 120 2.59 -18.66 -3.27
N VAL A 121 2.95 -17.41 -3.02
CA VAL A 121 2.23 -16.22 -3.51
C VAL A 121 3.14 -15.48 -4.47
N ALA A 122 2.58 -15.03 -5.60
CA ALA A 122 3.23 -14.17 -6.57
C ALA A 122 2.34 -12.95 -6.82
N TYR A 123 2.93 -11.79 -7.04
CA TYR A 123 2.21 -10.57 -7.38
C TYR A 123 1.61 -10.66 -8.78
N ALA A 124 0.41 -10.07 -8.96
CA ALA A 124 -0.29 -9.99 -10.23
C ALA A 124 -0.67 -8.55 -10.62
N ASP A 125 -0.20 -7.58 -9.84
CA ASP A 125 -0.32 -6.15 -10.05
C ASP A 125 1.04 -5.45 -9.98
N ALA A 126 1.08 -4.18 -10.39
CA ALA A 126 2.26 -3.34 -10.24
C ALA A 126 1.86 -1.86 -10.33
N ASP A 127 2.63 -1.00 -9.64
CA ASP A 127 2.60 0.44 -9.75
C ASP A 127 3.15 0.95 -11.10
N ALA A 128 3.16 2.27 -11.30
CA ALA A 128 3.65 2.90 -12.53
C ALA A 128 5.15 2.65 -12.80
N ASP A 129 5.94 2.40 -11.77
CA ASP A 129 7.37 2.09 -11.86
C ASP A 129 7.64 0.59 -12.08
N GLY A 130 6.60 -0.25 -12.05
CA GLY A 130 6.66 -1.69 -12.25
C GLY A 130 6.99 -2.48 -11.00
N ASN A 131 6.91 -1.87 -9.81
CA ASN A 131 7.02 -2.58 -8.54
C ASN A 131 5.65 -3.10 -8.10
N PRO A 132 5.58 -4.21 -7.34
CA PRO A 132 4.30 -4.76 -6.90
C PRO A 132 3.60 -3.83 -5.88
N VAL A 133 2.26 -3.88 -5.88
CA VAL A 133 1.39 -3.35 -4.83
C VAL A 133 0.89 -4.49 -3.94
N GLY A 134 0.42 -5.58 -4.54
CA GLY A 134 -0.01 -6.79 -3.86
C GLY A 134 -1.52 -6.86 -3.58
N LEU A 135 -2.32 -5.95 -4.12
CA LEU A 135 -3.79 -6.03 -4.05
C LEU A 135 -4.31 -7.18 -4.91
N ALA A 136 -3.61 -7.49 -6.01
CA ALA A 136 -3.86 -8.67 -6.84
C ALA A 136 -2.67 -9.63 -6.81
N THR A 137 -2.95 -10.92 -6.65
CA THR A 137 -1.93 -11.98 -6.50
C THR A 137 -2.33 -13.26 -7.22
N THR A 138 -1.36 -14.17 -7.37
CA THR A 138 -1.58 -15.58 -7.70
C THR A 138 -1.06 -16.43 -6.56
N LEU A 139 -1.93 -17.20 -5.90
CA LEU A 139 -1.55 -18.18 -4.89
C LEU A 139 -1.59 -19.59 -5.47
N THR A 140 -0.48 -20.32 -5.38
CA THR A 140 -0.40 -21.71 -5.87
C THR A 140 -0.11 -22.65 -4.71
N THR A 141 -0.96 -23.68 -4.56
CA THR A 141 -0.77 -24.77 -3.59
C THR A 141 -0.17 -26.00 -4.25
N THR A 142 0.56 -26.79 -3.46
CA THR A 142 1.01 -28.12 -3.89
C THR A 142 0.37 -29.21 -3.01
N GLY A 143 1.11 -30.03 -2.30
CA GLY A 143 0.56 -31.10 -1.48
C GLY A 143 -0.18 -30.62 -0.23
N ALA A 144 -0.98 -31.49 0.35
CA ALA A 144 -1.67 -31.24 1.62
C ALA A 144 -0.66 -30.84 2.73
N SER A 145 -1.02 -29.83 3.52
CA SER A 145 -0.21 -29.32 4.62
C SER A 145 -1.01 -28.38 5.51
N THR A 146 -0.40 -27.96 6.61
CA THR A 146 -0.90 -26.88 7.47
C THR A 146 0.23 -25.91 7.77
N GLY A 147 -0.08 -24.66 7.94
CA GLY A 147 0.90 -23.61 8.25
C GLY A 147 0.23 -22.28 8.50
N THR A 148 0.97 -21.19 8.23
CA THR A 148 0.48 -19.82 8.38
C THR A 148 0.75 -19.01 7.13
N LEU A 149 -0.10 -18.01 6.92
CA LEU A 149 0.05 -16.93 5.95
C LEU A 149 0.01 -15.62 6.74
N VAL A 150 1.10 -14.86 6.71
CA VAL A 150 1.12 -13.49 7.24
C VAL A 150 0.96 -12.54 6.07
N VAL A 151 -0.01 -11.63 6.19
CA VAL A 151 -0.24 -10.54 5.24
C VAL A 151 0.10 -9.23 5.95
N THR A 152 1.03 -8.46 5.40
CA THR A 152 1.51 -7.20 5.99
C THR A 152 1.41 -6.11 4.93
N LEU A 153 0.69 -5.01 5.20
CA LEU A 153 0.76 -3.78 4.42
C LEU A 153 1.87 -2.89 4.98
N ARG A 154 2.72 -2.41 4.11
CA ARG A 154 3.73 -1.40 4.41
C ARG A 154 3.42 -0.10 3.71
N HIS A 155 3.53 0.98 4.46
CA HIS A 155 3.50 2.34 3.98
C HIS A 155 4.92 2.86 3.77
N GLU A 156 5.14 3.59 2.69
CA GLU A 156 6.44 4.12 2.26
C GLU A 156 7.59 3.09 2.26
N PRO A 157 7.37 1.85 1.76
CA PRO A 157 8.46 0.88 1.68
C PRO A 157 9.47 1.30 0.61
N ASN A 158 10.74 1.01 0.83
CA ASN A 158 11.73 1.13 -0.23
C ASN A 158 11.60 -0.03 -1.23
N LYS A 159 10.64 0.10 -2.19
CA LYS A 159 10.37 -0.93 -3.21
C LYS A 159 11.58 -1.27 -4.08
N GLY A 160 12.54 -0.34 -4.22
CA GLY A 160 13.79 -0.55 -4.95
C GLY A 160 14.88 -1.28 -4.17
N ALA A 161 14.69 -1.56 -2.86
CA ALA A 161 15.66 -2.28 -2.07
C ALA A 161 15.74 -3.78 -2.45
N ALA A 162 16.88 -4.40 -2.16
CA ALA A 162 17.14 -5.77 -2.55
C ALA A 162 16.10 -6.74 -1.97
N GLY A 163 15.40 -7.46 -2.85
CA GLY A 163 14.39 -8.47 -2.52
C GLY A 163 12.97 -7.93 -2.36
N VAL A 164 12.78 -6.64 -2.14
CA VAL A 164 11.46 -6.05 -1.82
C VAL A 164 10.45 -6.26 -2.95
N SER A 165 10.81 -5.95 -4.18
CA SER A 165 9.95 -6.20 -5.36
C SER A 165 9.67 -7.70 -5.62
N SER A 166 10.39 -8.60 -4.94
CA SER A 166 10.13 -10.05 -4.97
C SER A 166 9.34 -10.54 -3.76
N GLY A 167 8.90 -9.64 -2.87
CA GLY A 167 8.13 -9.96 -1.68
C GLY A 167 8.94 -10.24 -0.41
N ASP A 168 10.25 -9.97 -0.41
CA ASP A 168 11.07 -10.05 0.81
C ASP A 168 10.95 -8.74 1.61
N ILE A 169 10.21 -8.79 2.71
CA ILE A 169 9.96 -7.64 3.59
C ILE A 169 11.21 -7.15 4.36
N THR A 170 12.28 -7.95 4.40
CA THR A 170 13.46 -7.72 5.28
C THR A 170 14.08 -6.33 5.08
N ASN A 171 14.13 -5.85 3.84
CA ASN A 171 14.75 -4.56 3.50
C ASN A 171 13.72 -3.48 3.13
N ALA A 172 12.42 -3.76 3.32
CA ALA A 172 11.38 -2.86 2.88
C ALA A 172 11.44 -1.50 3.61
N GLY A 173 11.73 -1.50 4.91
CA GLY A 173 11.56 -0.28 5.71
C GLY A 173 10.10 0.15 5.73
N GLY A 174 9.86 1.44 5.84
CA GLY A 174 8.53 2.01 5.96
C GLY A 174 7.83 1.66 7.26
N GLU A 175 6.58 2.05 7.40
CA GLU A 175 5.74 1.76 8.57
C GLU A 175 4.81 0.58 8.29
N THR A 176 4.18 0.01 9.30
CA THR A 176 3.23 -1.11 9.14
C THR A 176 1.84 -0.60 9.44
N ASP A 177 0.97 -0.54 8.43
CA ASP A 177 -0.42 -0.15 8.59
C ASP A 177 -1.23 -1.29 9.18
N ILE A 178 -1.01 -2.50 8.69
CA ILE A 178 -1.65 -3.70 9.24
C ILE A 178 -0.77 -4.93 9.03
N GLU A 179 -0.75 -5.84 10.01
CA GLU A 179 -0.18 -7.17 9.92
C GLU A 179 -1.14 -8.21 10.49
N VAL A 180 -1.52 -9.20 9.67
CA VAL A 180 -2.46 -10.25 10.06
C VAL A 180 -1.87 -11.63 9.81
N THR A 181 -1.98 -12.50 10.79
CA THR A 181 -1.60 -13.92 10.67
C THR A 181 -2.83 -14.81 10.54
N PHE A 182 -2.94 -15.52 9.42
CA PHE A 182 -3.95 -16.52 9.16
C PHE A 182 -3.40 -17.94 9.32
N SER A 183 -4.21 -18.86 9.84
CA SER A 183 -3.93 -20.29 9.77
C SER A 183 -4.36 -20.83 8.39
N VAL A 184 -3.49 -21.61 7.75
CA VAL A 184 -3.74 -22.19 6.42
C VAL A 184 -3.81 -23.69 6.53
N VAL A 185 -4.88 -24.27 5.96
CA VAL A 185 -5.04 -25.72 5.77
C VAL A 185 -5.15 -25.99 4.27
N ILE A 186 -4.31 -26.91 3.76
CA ILE A 186 -4.34 -27.40 2.37
C ILE A 186 -4.69 -28.87 2.38
N GLN A 187 -5.74 -29.29 1.65
CA GLN A 187 -6.21 -30.68 1.63
C GLN A 187 -6.69 -31.14 0.24
#